data_ad94197f1c3d932f092359baf5316ada
#
_entry.id   ad94197f1c3d932f092359baf5316ada
#
_cell.length_a   1.000
_cell.length_b   1.000
_cell.length_c   1.000
_cell.angle_alpha   90.00
_cell.angle_beta   90.00
_cell.angle_gamma   90.00
#
_symmetry.space_group_name_H-M   'P 1'
#
loop_
_entity.id
_entity.type
_entity.pdbx_description
1 polymer ?
#
loop_
_entity_poly.entity_id
_entity_poly.type
_entity_poly.pdbx_seq_one_letter_code
_entity_poly.pdbx_strand_id
1 'polypeptide(L)'
;MAMAQAPLWLRNAKISPNGQEIVFTYKGDLYKVATGGGQALQLTSLPSYETAPVWSPDGKQIAFASDRKGNFDLYVMPADGGTPKQITFNSASETPTTFSPDGKYVYFYATIQDQATNIMFPSGRMMELYKVPVNGGRTSQVLSTPAEDVCFDKSGKFFLYMDVKGGEDPLRKHHTSSITRDVWRYDVATGKHTNLTNRGG
;
A
#
# COMPACT_ATOMS: atom_id res chain seq x y z
N MET A 1 -0.67 -37.33 -15.19
CA MET A 1 -0.61 -36.19 -14.26
C MET A 1 -0.93 -34.94 -15.05
N ALA A 2 -2.04 -34.26 -14.75
CA ALA A 2 -2.32 -32.96 -15.35
C ALA A 2 -1.29 -31.95 -14.78
N MET A 3 -0.47 -31.36 -15.65
CA MET A 3 0.39 -30.25 -15.24
C MET A 3 -0.53 -29.11 -14.79
N ALA A 4 -0.40 -28.68 -13.55
CA ALA A 4 -1.10 -27.50 -13.08
C ALA A 4 -0.66 -26.33 -13.95
N GLN A 5 -1.61 -25.71 -14.67
CA GLN A 5 -1.32 -24.54 -15.47
C GLN A 5 -0.88 -23.43 -14.51
N ALA A 6 0.28 -22.82 -14.79
CA ALA A 6 0.78 -21.70 -13.97
C ALA A 6 -0.29 -20.59 -13.93
N PRO A 7 -0.68 -20.11 -12.75
CA PRO A 7 -1.65 -19.05 -12.65
C PRO A 7 -1.09 -17.77 -13.29
N LEU A 8 -1.79 -17.24 -14.29
CA LEU A 8 -1.46 -15.97 -14.92
C LEU A 8 -2.12 -14.84 -14.09
N TRP A 9 -1.47 -13.65 -14.06
CA TRP A 9 -2.04 -12.44 -13.45
C TRP A 9 -2.07 -12.39 -11.92
N LEU A 10 -1.12 -13.04 -11.26
CA LEU A 10 -0.83 -12.79 -9.84
C LEU A 10 -0.30 -11.35 -9.69
N ARG A 11 -0.86 -10.60 -8.73
CA ARG A 11 -0.51 -9.19 -8.48
C ARG A 11 -0.31 -8.92 -6.99
N ASN A 12 0.44 -7.86 -6.70
CA ASN A 12 0.58 -7.30 -5.34
C ASN A 12 1.00 -8.35 -4.28
N ALA A 13 1.92 -9.26 -4.64
CA ALA A 13 2.40 -10.25 -3.70
C ALA A 13 3.21 -9.61 -2.56
N LYS A 14 2.89 -9.99 -1.31
CA LYS A 14 3.58 -9.53 -0.10
C LYS A 14 3.86 -10.72 0.80
N ILE A 15 5.12 -10.84 1.21
CA ILE A 15 5.56 -11.88 2.17
C ILE A 15 5.18 -11.46 3.60
N SER A 16 4.78 -12.44 4.42
CA SER A 16 4.49 -12.23 5.84
C SER A 16 5.75 -11.87 6.64
N PRO A 17 5.62 -11.18 7.79
CA PRO A 17 6.78 -10.76 8.59
C PRO A 17 7.68 -11.91 9.05
N ASN A 18 7.13 -13.11 9.24
CA ASN A 18 7.88 -14.32 9.58
C ASN A 18 8.46 -15.07 8.36
N GLY A 19 8.18 -14.60 7.14
CA GLY A 19 8.69 -15.19 5.91
C GLY A 19 8.02 -16.50 5.49
N GLN A 20 6.95 -16.94 6.14
CA GLN A 20 6.37 -18.26 5.91
C GLN A 20 5.19 -18.27 4.94
N GLU A 21 4.54 -17.14 4.72
CA GLU A 21 3.35 -17.02 3.89
C GLU A 21 3.46 -15.85 2.91
N ILE A 22 2.76 -15.94 1.79
CA ILE A 22 2.62 -14.87 0.80
C ILE A 22 1.13 -14.60 0.62
N VAL A 23 0.71 -13.34 0.78
CA VAL A 23 -0.60 -12.87 0.35
C VAL A 23 -0.47 -12.21 -1.02
N PHE A 24 -1.46 -12.39 -1.89
CA PHE A 24 -1.48 -11.83 -3.23
C PHE A 24 -2.90 -11.65 -3.75
N THR A 25 -3.05 -10.83 -4.80
CA THR A 25 -4.31 -10.67 -5.52
C THR A 25 -4.34 -11.57 -6.76
N TYR A 26 -5.44 -12.29 -6.95
CA TYR A 26 -5.72 -13.06 -8.16
C TYR A 26 -7.18 -12.95 -8.54
N LYS A 27 -7.46 -12.51 -9.77
CA LYS A 27 -8.82 -12.30 -10.33
C LYS A 27 -9.73 -11.43 -9.45
N GLY A 28 -9.17 -10.46 -8.75
CA GLY A 28 -9.93 -9.53 -7.91
C GLY A 28 -10.07 -9.97 -6.45
N ASP A 29 -9.69 -11.19 -6.10
CA ASP A 29 -9.73 -11.69 -4.73
C ASP A 29 -8.33 -11.80 -4.09
N LEU A 30 -8.29 -11.81 -2.77
CA LEU A 30 -7.08 -12.09 -1.99
C LEU A 30 -6.91 -13.59 -1.76
N TYR A 31 -5.69 -14.04 -1.94
CA TYR A 31 -5.25 -15.41 -1.69
C TYR A 31 -4.00 -15.42 -0.82
N LYS A 32 -3.84 -16.51 -0.07
CA LYS A 32 -2.66 -16.77 0.76
C LYS A 32 -2.08 -18.14 0.43
N VAL A 33 -0.75 -18.24 0.39
CA VAL A 33 -0.02 -19.51 0.15
C VAL A 33 1.24 -19.55 0.98
N ALA A 34 1.69 -20.74 1.38
CA ALA A 34 2.99 -20.91 2.03
C ALA A 34 4.14 -20.52 1.07
N THR A 35 5.25 -19.97 1.58
CA THR A 35 6.43 -19.61 0.77
C THR A 35 7.08 -20.82 0.11
N GLY A 36 6.93 -22.02 0.68
CA GLY A 36 7.35 -23.27 0.06
C GLY A 36 6.44 -23.75 -1.08
N GLY A 37 5.38 -23.01 -1.41
CA GLY A 37 4.39 -23.40 -2.41
C GLY A 37 3.28 -24.27 -1.83
N GLY A 38 2.43 -24.81 -2.72
CA GLY A 38 1.29 -25.65 -2.36
C GLY A 38 -0.05 -25.03 -2.81
N GLN A 39 -1.14 -25.44 -2.16
CA GLN A 39 -2.46 -24.94 -2.48
C GLN A 39 -2.68 -23.55 -1.85
N ALA A 40 -3.09 -22.59 -2.67
CA ALA A 40 -3.47 -21.26 -2.17
C ALA A 40 -4.86 -21.30 -1.52
N LEU A 41 -4.99 -20.63 -0.37
CA LEU A 41 -6.25 -20.39 0.32
C LEU A 41 -6.85 -19.07 -0.17
N GLN A 42 -8.09 -19.10 -0.63
CA GLN A 42 -8.83 -17.88 -0.95
C GLN A 42 -9.33 -17.22 0.35
N LEU A 43 -9.00 -15.94 0.52
CA LEU A 43 -9.36 -15.16 1.72
C LEU A 43 -10.62 -14.33 1.52
N THR A 44 -10.89 -13.89 0.28
CA THR A 44 -12.08 -13.10 -0.10
C THR A 44 -12.79 -13.72 -1.30
N SER A 45 -14.09 -13.49 -1.43
CA SER A 45 -14.91 -14.06 -2.51
C SER A 45 -16.14 -13.21 -2.84
N LEU A 46 -16.09 -11.91 -2.59
CA LEU A 46 -17.19 -10.98 -2.92
C LEU A 46 -17.08 -10.51 -4.37
N PRO A 47 -18.18 -10.07 -4.99
CA PRO A 47 -18.18 -9.47 -6.33
C PRO A 47 -17.60 -8.04 -6.29
N SER A 48 -16.36 -7.92 -5.83
CA SER A 48 -15.58 -6.69 -5.68
C SER A 48 -14.14 -6.96 -6.08
N TYR A 49 -13.37 -5.91 -6.26
CA TYR A 49 -11.93 -6.02 -6.54
C TYR A 49 -11.13 -5.68 -5.30
N GLU A 50 -10.35 -6.64 -4.80
CA GLU A 50 -9.42 -6.46 -3.70
C GLU A 50 -7.99 -6.32 -4.22
N THR A 51 -7.23 -5.38 -3.67
CA THR A 51 -5.88 -5.09 -4.15
C THR A 51 -4.96 -4.58 -3.04
N ALA A 52 -3.67 -4.52 -3.33
CA ALA A 52 -2.62 -3.97 -2.47
C ALA A 52 -2.63 -4.51 -1.03
N PRO A 53 -2.66 -5.85 -0.81
CA PRO A 53 -2.62 -6.38 0.54
C PRO A 53 -1.30 -6.06 1.23
N VAL A 54 -1.36 -5.72 2.53
CA VAL A 54 -0.20 -5.49 3.39
C VAL A 54 -0.39 -6.20 4.72
N TRP A 55 0.68 -6.79 5.25
CA TRP A 55 0.67 -7.51 6.52
C TRP A 55 0.86 -6.57 7.71
N SER A 56 0.17 -6.85 8.80
CA SER A 56 0.50 -6.27 10.10
C SER A 56 1.87 -6.79 10.59
N PRO A 57 2.61 -6.02 11.43
CA PRO A 57 3.94 -6.43 11.90
C PRO A 57 3.97 -7.77 12.65
N ASP A 58 2.87 -8.12 13.31
CA ASP A 58 2.73 -9.40 14.03
C ASP A 58 2.23 -10.54 13.13
N GLY A 59 1.94 -10.27 11.86
CA GLY A 59 1.44 -11.25 10.89
C GLY A 59 0.00 -11.71 11.10
N LYS A 60 -0.76 -11.10 12.02
CA LYS A 60 -2.11 -11.55 12.37
C LYS A 60 -3.22 -10.90 11.56
N GLN A 61 -2.93 -9.79 10.89
CA GLN A 61 -3.90 -9.04 10.11
C GLN A 61 -3.35 -8.70 8.71
N ILE A 62 -4.28 -8.52 7.78
CA ILE A 62 -4.02 -8.02 6.43
C ILE A 62 -4.89 -6.79 6.22
N ALA A 63 -4.27 -5.66 5.84
CA ALA A 63 -4.99 -4.51 5.31
C ALA A 63 -4.94 -4.54 3.79
N PHE A 64 -6.01 -4.10 3.14
CA PHE A 64 -6.14 -4.09 1.67
C PHE A 64 -7.14 -3.04 1.23
N ALA A 65 -7.11 -2.68 -0.05
CA ALA A 65 -8.10 -1.83 -0.67
C ALA A 65 -9.19 -2.69 -1.35
N SER A 66 -10.44 -2.25 -1.26
CA SER A 66 -11.59 -2.90 -1.92
C SER A 66 -12.61 -1.87 -2.41
N ASP A 67 -13.13 -2.08 -3.61
CA ASP A 67 -14.15 -1.22 -4.25
C ASP A 67 -15.60 -1.66 -3.95
N ARG A 68 -15.81 -2.54 -2.98
CA ARG A 68 -17.14 -3.10 -2.61
C ARG A 68 -18.19 -2.07 -2.21
N LYS A 69 -17.82 -0.82 -2.00
CA LYS A 69 -18.69 0.31 -1.68
C LYS A 69 -18.67 1.43 -2.74
N GLY A 70 -18.08 1.15 -3.92
CA GLY A 70 -18.08 2.04 -5.07
C GLY A 70 -16.70 2.58 -5.45
N ASN A 71 -15.89 2.99 -4.47
CA ASN A 71 -14.48 3.36 -4.65
C ASN A 71 -13.60 2.47 -3.77
N PHE A 72 -12.30 2.55 -3.97
CA PHE A 72 -11.36 1.79 -3.15
C PHE A 72 -11.22 2.42 -1.77
N ASP A 73 -11.81 1.76 -0.77
CA ASP A 73 -11.62 2.03 0.65
C ASP A 73 -10.71 1.00 1.30
N LEU A 74 -10.18 1.33 2.48
CA LEU A 74 -9.34 0.42 3.25
C LEU A 74 -10.16 -0.51 4.13
N TYR A 75 -9.77 -1.77 4.08
CA TYR A 75 -10.31 -2.84 4.92
C TYR A 75 -9.19 -3.54 5.68
N VAL A 76 -9.50 -4.06 6.85
CA VAL A 76 -8.62 -4.92 7.65
C VAL A 76 -9.35 -6.21 7.97
N MET A 77 -8.65 -7.35 7.86
CA MET A 77 -9.18 -8.67 8.20
C MET A 77 -8.13 -9.52 8.93
N PRO A 78 -8.53 -10.57 9.66
CA PRO A 78 -7.58 -11.57 10.17
C PRO A 78 -6.81 -12.24 9.03
N ALA A 79 -5.53 -12.53 9.24
CA ALA A 79 -4.66 -13.15 8.24
C ALA A 79 -5.10 -14.57 7.84
N ASP A 80 -5.85 -15.25 8.71
CA ASP A 80 -6.41 -16.59 8.45
C ASP A 80 -7.80 -16.57 7.81
N GLY A 81 -8.24 -15.38 7.38
CA GLY A 81 -9.57 -15.17 6.81
C GLY A 81 -10.59 -14.70 7.85
N GLY A 82 -11.78 -14.36 7.39
CA GLY A 82 -12.86 -13.84 8.23
C GLY A 82 -13.51 -12.62 7.59
N THR A 83 -14.37 -11.92 8.35
CA THR A 83 -15.10 -10.77 7.85
C THR A 83 -14.22 -9.53 7.83
N PRO A 84 -13.96 -8.93 6.66
CA PRO A 84 -13.22 -7.67 6.57
C PRO A 84 -13.99 -6.52 7.22
N LYS A 85 -13.29 -5.71 7.99
CA LYS A 85 -13.79 -4.47 8.58
C LYS A 85 -13.31 -3.28 7.76
N GLN A 86 -14.23 -2.45 7.29
CA GLN A 86 -13.91 -1.17 6.66
C GLN A 86 -13.37 -0.18 7.71
N ILE A 87 -12.28 0.51 7.39
CA ILE A 87 -11.61 1.45 8.30
C ILE A 87 -11.56 2.88 7.76
N THR A 88 -11.83 3.08 6.46
CA THR A 88 -11.94 4.41 5.82
C THR A 88 -13.25 4.54 5.04
N PHE A 89 -13.69 5.80 4.78
CA PHE A 89 -15.00 6.11 4.19
C PHE A 89 -14.93 7.36 3.31
N ASN A 90 -13.81 7.61 2.64
CA ASN A 90 -13.66 8.77 1.77
C ASN A 90 -14.22 8.52 0.38
N SER A 91 -14.50 9.59 -0.36
CA SER A 91 -14.88 9.51 -1.78
C SER A 91 -13.67 9.31 -2.71
N ALA A 92 -12.45 9.57 -2.23
CA ALA A 92 -11.21 9.31 -2.96
C ALA A 92 -10.82 7.84 -2.84
N SER A 93 -10.23 7.27 -3.89
CA SER A 93 -9.65 5.92 -3.82
C SER A 93 -8.39 5.94 -2.98
N GLU A 94 -8.25 4.94 -2.13
CA GLU A 94 -7.18 4.79 -1.16
C GLU A 94 -6.41 3.49 -1.40
N THR A 95 -5.09 3.54 -1.26
CA THR A 95 -4.23 2.36 -1.45
C THR A 95 -3.33 2.19 -0.24
N PRO A 96 -3.45 1.09 0.51
CA PRO A 96 -2.58 0.82 1.66
C PRO A 96 -1.15 0.55 1.21
N THR A 97 -0.17 1.04 1.98
CA THR A 97 1.24 0.82 1.69
C THR A 97 1.94 0.01 2.78
N THR A 98 1.63 0.26 4.06
CA THR A 98 2.22 -0.48 5.18
C THR A 98 1.42 -0.26 6.47
N PHE A 99 1.66 -1.11 7.47
CA PHE A 99 1.29 -0.81 8.85
C PHE A 99 2.38 0.02 9.54
N SER A 100 2.00 0.75 10.60
CA SER A 100 2.99 1.27 11.55
C SER A 100 3.70 0.11 12.26
N PRO A 101 4.97 0.26 12.69
CA PRO A 101 5.71 -0.79 13.37
C PRO A 101 5.06 -1.32 14.66
N ASP A 102 4.26 -0.48 15.33
CA ASP A 102 3.47 -0.87 16.51
C ASP A 102 2.11 -1.51 16.19
N GLY A 103 1.78 -1.65 14.89
CA GLY A 103 0.53 -2.25 14.40
C GLY A 103 -0.74 -1.43 14.63
N LYS A 104 -0.63 -0.18 15.13
CA LYS A 104 -1.81 0.62 15.49
C LYS A 104 -2.43 1.38 14.33
N TYR A 105 -1.67 1.64 13.27
CA TYR A 105 -2.11 2.43 12.11
C TYR A 105 -1.83 1.69 10.82
N VAL A 106 -2.70 1.90 9.83
CA VAL A 106 -2.46 1.58 8.42
C VAL A 106 -2.08 2.88 7.71
N TYR A 107 -0.95 2.88 7.03
CA TYR A 107 -0.50 3.97 6.17
C TYR A 107 -0.98 3.71 4.75
N PHE A 108 -1.40 4.76 4.07
CA PHE A 108 -1.95 4.67 2.73
C PHE A 108 -1.73 5.97 1.97
N TYR A 109 -1.80 5.91 0.67
CA TYR A 109 -1.79 7.09 -0.18
C TYR A 109 -3.13 7.26 -0.88
N ALA A 110 -3.52 8.52 -1.03
CA ALA A 110 -4.77 8.93 -1.65
C ALA A 110 -4.68 10.37 -2.15
N THR A 111 -5.62 10.75 -3.01
CA THR A 111 -5.90 12.15 -3.35
C THR A 111 -7.11 12.61 -2.55
N ILE A 112 -6.96 12.74 -1.25
CA ILE A 112 -8.01 13.33 -0.41
C ILE A 112 -7.95 14.83 -0.66
N GLN A 113 -9.01 15.38 -1.23
CA GLN A 113 -9.08 16.79 -1.57
C GLN A 113 -9.02 17.66 -0.31
N ASP A 114 -8.08 18.59 -0.29
CA ASP A 114 -8.12 19.75 0.56
C ASP A 114 -9.38 20.59 0.27
N GLN A 115 -9.69 21.55 1.15
CA GLN A 115 -10.77 22.49 0.91
C GLN A 115 -10.61 23.15 -0.47
N ALA A 116 -11.71 23.37 -1.17
CA ALA A 116 -11.74 23.91 -2.54
C ALA A 116 -10.90 25.18 -2.75
N THR A 117 -10.60 25.92 -1.68
CA THR A 117 -9.72 27.09 -1.67
C THR A 117 -8.23 26.78 -1.78
N ASN A 118 -7.82 25.54 -1.54
CA ASN A 118 -6.42 25.09 -1.51
C ASN A 118 -6.07 24.13 -2.66
N ILE A 119 -7.01 23.87 -3.58
CA ILE A 119 -6.79 22.95 -4.72
C ILE A 119 -5.88 23.64 -5.73
N MET A 120 -4.59 23.48 -5.58
CA MET A 120 -3.64 23.94 -6.59
C MET A 120 -3.41 22.91 -7.70
N PHE A 121 -3.50 21.61 -7.43
CA PHE A 121 -3.30 20.53 -8.40
C PHE A 121 -4.07 19.25 -8.02
N PRO A 122 -5.34 19.09 -8.37
CA PRO A 122 -6.06 17.85 -8.20
C PRO A 122 -5.62 16.86 -9.29
N SER A 123 -4.52 16.18 -9.11
CA SER A 123 -4.15 15.12 -10.03
C SER A 123 -4.02 13.81 -9.27
N GLY A 124 -4.75 12.79 -9.70
CA GLY A 124 -4.65 11.42 -9.17
C GLY A 124 -3.25 10.78 -9.33
N ARG A 125 -2.27 11.56 -9.79
CA ARG A 125 -0.86 11.18 -9.88
C ARG A 125 0.00 11.73 -8.73
N MET A 126 -0.54 12.64 -7.92
CA MET A 126 0.17 13.27 -6.80
C MET A 126 -0.52 12.91 -5.49
N MET A 127 -0.49 11.61 -5.17
CA MET A 127 -1.11 11.08 -3.97
C MET A 127 -0.28 11.40 -2.74
N GLU A 128 -0.92 11.91 -1.71
CA GLU A 128 -0.32 12.22 -0.43
C GLU A 128 -0.36 11.03 0.52
N LEU A 129 0.51 11.03 1.52
CA LEU A 129 0.57 9.98 2.52
C LEU A 129 -0.31 10.29 3.73
N TYR A 130 -1.19 9.36 4.04
CA TYR A 130 -2.11 9.39 5.18
C TYR A 130 -1.92 8.18 6.09
N LYS A 131 -2.51 8.24 7.28
CA LYS A 131 -2.68 7.10 8.18
C LYS A 131 -4.06 7.09 8.82
N VAL A 132 -4.55 5.90 9.13
CA VAL A 132 -5.81 5.67 9.83
C VAL A 132 -5.59 4.62 10.92
N PRO A 133 -6.25 4.74 12.12
CA PRO A 133 -6.18 3.68 13.12
C PRO A 133 -6.68 2.34 12.57
N VAL A 134 -6.03 1.24 12.91
CA VAL A 134 -6.41 -0.12 12.46
C VAL A 134 -7.85 -0.49 12.82
N ASN A 135 -8.37 0.11 13.88
CA ASN A 135 -9.76 -0.08 14.31
C ASN A 135 -10.75 0.90 13.66
N GLY A 136 -10.30 1.70 12.69
CA GLY A 136 -11.07 2.79 12.11
C GLY A 136 -11.01 4.04 12.97
N GLY A 137 -11.44 5.16 12.41
CA GLY A 137 -11.42 6.46 13.05
C GLY A 137 -10.98 7.57 12.12
N ARG A 138 -10.52 8.68 12.68
CA ARG A 138 -10.10 9.83 11.89
C ARG A 138 -8.80 9.56 11.13
N THR A 139 -8.84 9.74 9.83
CA THR A 139 -7.67 9.81 8.96
C THR A 139 -6.83 11.06 9.26
N SER A 140 -5.53 10.93 9.25
CA SER A 140 -4.58 12.04 9.42
C SER A 140 -3.52 12.01 8.31
N GLN A 141 -3.24 13.17 7.75
CA GLN A 141 -2.16 13.35 6.80
C GLN A 141 -0.81 13.20 7.50
N VAL A 142 0.11 12.49 6.86
CA VAL A 142 1.48 12.27 7.34
C VAL A 142 2.47 13.13 6.58
N LEU A 143 2.35 13.13 5.25
CA LEU A 143 3.13 13.95 4.34
C LEU A 143 2.20 14.61 3.33
N SER A 144 2.43 15.89 3.06
CA SER A 144 1.78 16.64 1.97
C SER A 144 2.53 16.49 0.63
N THR A 145 3.72 15.90 0.66
CA THR A 145 4.48 15.55 -0.55
C THR A 145 4.08 14.16 -1.03
N PRO A 146 3.96 13.95 -2.35
CA PRO A 146 3.70 12.63 -2.89
C PRO A 146 4.73 11.60 -2.43
N ALA A 147 4.26 10.51 -1.84
CA ALA A 147 5.09 9.45 -1.28
C ALA A 147 4.46 8.09 -1.54
N GLU A 148 5.18 7.21 -2.25
CA GLU A 148 4.76 5.85 -2.54
C GLU A 148 5.74 4.83 -1.94
N ASP A 149 5.32 3.56 -1.86
CA ASP A 149 6.13 2.43 -1.39
C ASP A 149 6.80 2.65 -0.02
N VAL A 150 6.03 3.16 0.93
CA VAL A 150 6.52 3.44 2.29
C VAL A 150 6.94 2.16 2.99
N CYS A 151 8.18 2.16 3.53
CA CYS A 151 8.74 1.06 4.31
C CYS A 151 9.37 1.59 5.59
N PHE A 152 8.83 1.22 6.75
CA PHE A 152 9.39 1.58 8.05
C PHE A 152 10.63 0.77 8.38
N ASP A 153 11.55 1.38 9.11
CA ASP A 153 12.53 0.63 9.88
C ASP A 153 11.85 -0.06 11.08
N LYS A 154 12.46 -1.11 11.62
CA LYS A 154 11.89 -1.88 12.72
C LYS A 154 11.63 -1.06 13.99
N SER A 155 12.39 0.01 14.21
CA SER A 155 12.22 0.87 15.38
C SER A 155 11.15 1.94 15.22
N GLY A 156 10.64 2.15 13.98
CA GLY A 156 9.67 3.21 13.65
C GLY A 156 10.25 4.63 13.71
N LYS A 157 11.58 4.78 13.82
CA LYS A 157 12.21 6.10 13.90
C LYS A 157 12.27 6.80 12.55
N PHE A 158 12.31 6.05 11.48
CA PHE A 158 12.25 6.57 10.12
C PHE A 158 11.52 5.61 9.19
N PHE A 159 11.15 6.11 8.03
CA PHE A 159 10.72 5.29 6.91
C PHE A 159 11.38 5.74 5.62
N LEU A 160 11.47 4.82 4.68
CA LEU A 160 11.84 5.09 3.29
C LEU A 160 10.56 5.25 2.47
N TYR A 161 10.64 6.09 1.45
CA TYR A 161 9.57 6.25 0.48
C TYR A 161 10.14 6.63 -0.89
N MET A 162 9.40 6.39 -1.95
CA MET A 162 9.69 6.90 -3.28
C MET A 162 8.89 8.18 -3.53
N ASP A 163 9.54 9.21 -4.06
CA ASP A 163 8.85 10.43 -4.47
C ASP A 163 8.14 10.25 -5.82
N VAL A 164 7.19 11.13 -6.10
CA VAL A 164 6.50 11.21 -7.39
C VAL A 164 6.63 12.63 -7.90
N LYS A 165 7.50 12.82 -8.88
CA LYS A 165 7.80 14.14 -9.49
C LYS A 165 6.93 14.45 -10.69
N GLY A 166 6.25 13.45 -11.26
CA GLY A 166 5.42 13.58 -12.44
C GLY A 166 5.05 12.23 -13.06
N GLY A 167 4.49 12.27 -14.27
CA GLY A 167 4.16 11.07 -15.04
C GLY A 167 5.41 10.48 -15.70
N GLU A 168 5.93 9.40 -15.15
CA GLU A 168 7.02 8.63 -15.73
C GLU A 168 6.48 7.57 -16.70
N ASP A 169 7.16 7.38 -17.84
CA ASP A 169 6.86 6.28 -18.76
C ASP A 169 7.63 5.02 -18.31
N PRO A 170 6.98 4.02 -17.72
CA PRO A 170 7.65 2.82 -17.21
C PRO A 170 8.23 1.93 -18.32
N LEU A 171 7.92 2.20 -19.58
CA LEU A 171 8.39 1.44 -20.73
C LEU A 171 9.72 1.97 -21.31
N ARG A 172 10.21 3.11 -20.86
CA ARG A 172 11.48 3.69 -21.32
C ARG A 172 12.66 3.04 -20.61
N LYS A 173 13.49 2.34 -21.36
CA LYS A 173 14.80 1.85 -20.87
C LYS A 173 15.81 3.01 -20.76
N HIS A 174 16.65 2.98 -19.73
CA HIS A 174 17.74 3.95 -19.50
C HIS A 174 17.26 5.41 -19.46
N HIS A 175 16.09 5.62 -18.87
CA HIS A 175 15.52 6.94 -18.77
C HIS A 175 16.23 7.76 -17.69
N THR A 176 16.94 8.78 -18.11
CA THR A 176 17.46 9.84 -17.25
C THR A 176 16.58 11.08 -17.43
N SER A 177 15.89 11.53 -16.42
CA SER A 177 15.09 12.75 -16.48
C SER A 177 14.87 13.35 -15.09
N SER A 178 14.49 14.62 -15.07
CA SER A 178 14.15 15.34 -13.84
C SER A 178 12.94 14.78 -13.09
N ILE A 179 12.18 13.87 -13.71
CA ILE A 179 11.03 13.19 -13.10
C ILE A 179 11.35 11.78 -12.62
N THR A 180 12.60 11.30 -12.76
CA THR A 180 13.04 10.02 -12.20
C THR A 180 12.82 10.02 -10.70
N ARG A 181 12.20 8.94 -10.22
CA ARG A 181 11.88 8.78 -8.80
C ARG A 181 13.13 8.54 -7.97
N ASP A 182 13.20 9.20 -6.82
CA ASP A 182 14.24 9.01 -5.84
C ASP A 182 13.72 8.26 -4.61
N VAL A 183 14.64 7.56 -3.93
CA VAL A 183 14.38 6.99 -2.61
C VAL A 183 14.76 8.01 -1.56
N TRP A 184 13.81 8.34 -0.72
CA TRP A 184 13.96 9.27 0.39
C TRP A 184 13.84 8.59 1.73
N ARG A 185 14.57 9.09 2.70
CA ARG A 185 14.41 8.77 4.12
C ARG A 185 13.71 9.92 4.81
N TYR A 186 12.65 9.60 5.55
CA TYR A 186 11.94 10.54 6.42
C TYR A 186 12.20 10.18 7.89
N ASP A 187 12.70 11.11 8.67
CA ASP A 187 12.90 10.96 10.10
C ASP A 187 11.65 11.43 10.84
N VAL A 188 11.01 10.50 11.57
CA VAL A 188 9.68 10.73 12.18
C VAL A 188 9.72 11.78 13.30
N ALA A 189 10.83 11.86 14.05
CA ALA A 189 10.95 12.77 15.18
C ALA A 189 11.25 14.21 14.76
N THR A 190 12.05 14.37 13.71
CA THR A 190 12.51 15.69 13.27
C THR A 190 11.78 16.24 12.06
N GLY A 191 11.01 15.40 11.34
CA GLY A 191 10.39 15.75 10.07
C GLY A 191 11.40 15.95 8.93
N LYS A 192 12.64 15.53 9.09
CA LYS A 192 13.70 15.74 8.08
C LYS A 192 13.59 14.74 6.95
N HIS A 193 13.63 15.24 5.73
CA HIS A 193 13.78 14.45 4.51
C HIS A 193 15.25 14.40 4.07
N THR A 194 15.70 13.22 3.66
CA THR A 194 17.07 13.02 3.13
C THR A 194 16.97 12.18 1.86
N ASN A 195 17.40 12.72 0.72
CA ASN A 195 17.47 11.98 -0.53
C ASN A 195 18.65 11.00 -0.48
N LEU A 196 18.38 9.71 -0.71
CA LEU A 196 19.39 8.65 -0.68
C LEU A 196 19.95 8.31 -2.06
N THR A 197 19.27 8.68 -3.14
CA THR A 197 19.62 8.33 -4.52
C THR A 197 19.97 9.53 -5.38
N ASN A 198 20.29 10.67 -4.76
CA ASN A 198 20.66 11.92 -5.43
C ASN A 198 21.96 11.79 -6.25
N ARG A 199 21.91 11.04 -7.33
CA ARG A 199 23.03 10.79 -8.26
C ARG A 199 22.84 11.39 -9.65
N GLY A 200 21.86 12.28 -9.83
CA GLY A 200 21.55 12.88 -11.13
C GLY A 200 21.26 11.79 -12.15
N GLY A 201 20.03 11.26 -12.13
CA GLY A 201 19.58 10.29 -13.14
C GLY A 201 19.52 10.90 -14.54
#